data_7fe21c65f177d39842811a5dce294249
#
_entry.id   7fe21c65f177d39842811a5dce294249
#
_cell.length_a   1.000
_cell.length_b   1.000
_cell.length_c   1.000
_cell.angle_alpha   90.00
_cell.angle_beta   90.00
_cell.angle_gamma   90.00
#
_symmetry.space_group_name_H-M   'P 1'
#
loop_
_entity.id
_entity.type
_entity.pdbx_description
1 polymer ?
#
loop_
_entity_poly.entity_id
_entity_poly.type
_entity_poly.pdbx_seq_one_letter_code
_entity_poly.pdbx_strand_id
1 'polypeptide(L)'
;MTLNFEKDKLIEELQARKPKKVLVQLAEGIKQDASEIALWIEALGIECIFSGETCWGACSVAVQEAQALGVDLLVHFGHAQFIEVDFPILYMEVQDILNLTPILTKSLPKIEEYKTIGLSYSIQHRHDIQNIKAFYESHGKTVFLSQKAGTNAYEGHITGCEYRGLKAIQDNVEAFVIIGNQFHSMGATLALRKPVILVDVYNDDVRSMAGLKDKILKQRLFSIEKFKEAKNVAIIVEIKPGQKFGNPKKLLDKLKAAGKNAIVITMSELTPDKIMNFYHIGAFVELACPRIALDDFAKYPKPILTMLEALVAIGEKSWDDVLENGIV
;
A
#
# COMPACT_ATOMS: atom_id res chain seq x y z
N MET A 1 21.02 -6.18 3.93
CA MET A 1 20.02 -6.62 2.93
C MET A 1 20.73 -6.86 1.63
N THR A 2 20.52 -8.01 1.02
CA THR A 2 21.09 -8.29 -0.32
C THR A 2 19.93 -8.23 -1.30
N LEU A 3 19.71 -7.04 -1.88
CA LEU A 3 18.68 -6.84 -2.88
C LEU A 3 19.16 -7.34 -4.24
N ASN A 4 18.33 -8.12 -4.91
CA ASN A 4 18.52 -8.50 -6.30
C ASN A 4 17.59 -7.62 -7.15
N PHE A 5 18.18 -6.71 -7.90
CA PHE A 5 17.50 -5.80 -8.82
C PHE A 5 17.15 -6.44 -10.17
N GLU A 6 17.38 -7.75 -10.32
CA GLU A 6 17.15 -8.49 -11.57
C GLU A 6 17.89 -7.85 -12.77
N LYS A 7 19.18 -7.49 -12.58
CA LYS A 7 19.99 -6.77 -13.58
C LYS A 7 19.94 -7.39 -14.98
N ASP A 8 20.08 -8.71 -15.08
CA ASP A 8 20.11 -9.40 -16.38
C ASP A 8 18.77 -9.26 -17.10
N LYS A 9 17.64 -9.38 -16.38
CA LYS A 9 16.30 -9.15 -16.91
C LYS A 9 16.10 -7.69 -17.35
N LEU A 10 16.61 -6.72 -16.59
CA LEU A 10 16.57 -5.31 -16.97
C LEU A 10 17.29 -5.10 -18.30
N ILE A 11 18.51 -5.63 -18.45
CA ILE A 11 19.30 -5.50 -19.67
C ILE A 11 18.59 -6.15 -20.87
N GLU A 12 18.07 -7.36 -20.71
CA GLU A 12 17.32 -8.09 -21.74
C GLU A 12 16.09 -7.30 -22.20
N GLU A 13 15.29 -6.80 -21.28
CA GLU A 13 14.08 -6.01 -21.57
C GLU A 13 14.41 -4.69 -22.27
N LEU A 14 15.45 -3.99 -21.85
CA LEU A 14 15.89 -2.75 -22.47
C LEU A 14 16.43 -2.99 -23.89
N GLN A 15 17.21 -4.07 -24.11
CA GLN A 15 17.69 -4.45 -25.43
C GLN A 15 16.55 -4.86 -26.38
N ALA A 16 15.50 -5.51 -25.86
CA ALA A 16 14.34 -5.89 -26.64
C ALA A 16 13.49 -4.67 -27.03
N ARG A 17 13.25 -3.74 -26.11
CA ARG A 17 12.41 -2.54 -26.30
C ARG A 17 13.13 -1.40 -27.02
N LYS A 18 14.45 -1.34 -26.91
CA LYS A 18 15.32 -0.34 -27.55
C LYS A 18 14.92 1.11 -27.30
N PRO A 19 14.61 1.53 -26.05
CA PRO A 19 14.33 2.92 -25.78
C PRO A 19 15.60 3.74 -25.98
N LYS A 20 15.47 5.00 -26.42
CA LYS A 20 16.58 5.95 -26.49
C LYS A 20 16.79 6.66 -25.17
N LYS A 21 15.68 6.91 -24.47
CA LYS A 21 15.64 7.67 -23.24
C LYS A 21 14.64 7.06 -22.26
N VAL A 22 15.05 6.85 -21.02
CA VAL A 22 14.21 6.28 -19.97
C VAL A 22 14.11 7.19 -18.75
N LEU A 23 12.94 7.17 -18.08
CA LEU A 23 12.80 7.65 -16.73
C LEU A 23 12.84 6.47 -15.78
N VAL A 24 13.72 6.50 -14.79
CA VAL A 24 13.78 5.49 -13.73
C VAL A 24 13.11 6.02 -12.47
N GLN A 25 12.13 5.29 -11.98
CA GLN A 25 11.47 5.57 -10.71
C GLN A 25 11.80 4.46 -9.70
N LEU A 26 12.38 4.84 -8.58
CA LEU A 26 12.76 3.95 -7.50
C LEU A 26 11.83 4.12 -6.30
N ALA A 27 11.44 3.02 -5.65
CA ALA A 27 10.82 3.08 -4.34
C ALA A 27 11.75 3.76 -3.32
N GLU A 28 11.17 4.43 -2.30
CA GLU A 28 11.94 5.24 -1.35
C GLU A 28 13.12 4.49 -0.71
N GLY A 29 12.93 3.22 -0.36
CA GLY A 29 13.95 2.41 0.32
C GLY A 29 15.14 2.00 -0.55
N ILE A 30 15.09 2.24 -1.87
CA ILE A 30 16.12 1.82 -2.84
C ILE A 30 16.67 2.96 -3.70
N LYS A 31 16.35 4.22 -3.37
CA LYS A 31 16.88 5.39 -4.12
C LYS A 31 18.40 5.54 -4.03
N GLN A 32 19.00 5.04 -2.97
CA GLN A 32 20.46 5.01 -2.80
C GLN A 32 21.20 4.22 -3.90
N ASP A 33 20.51 3.26 -4.55
CA ASP A 33 21.08 2.40 -5.58
C ASP A 33 21.01 3.01 -6.99
N ALA A 34 20.51 4.25 -7.11
CA ALA A 34 20.30 4.94 -8.38
C ALA A 34 21.57 5.01 -9.25
N SER A 35 22.73 5.31 -8.65
CA SER A 35 23.98 5.44 -9.39
C SER A 35 24.45 4.13 -10.02
N GLU A 36 24.22 3.00 -9.33
CA GLU A 36 24.57 1.69 -9.86
C GLU A 36 23.64 1.29 -11.01
N ILE A 37 22.33 1.55 -10.85
CA ILE A 37 21.33 1.28 -11.90
C ILE A 37 21.60 2.16 -13.13
N ALA A 38 22.01 3.42 -12.94
CA ALA A 38 22.40 4.30 -14.04
C ALA A 38 23.52 3.70 -14.90
N LEU A 39 24.58 3.20 -14.26
CA LEU A 39 25.70 2.57 -14.97
C LEU A 39 25.25 1.37 -15.84
N TRP A 40 24.29 0.58 -15.38
CA TRP A 40 23.78 -0.55 -16.17
C TRP A 40 23.02 -0.10 -17.42
N ILE A 41 22.23 0.95 -17.30
CA ILE A 41 21.38 1.48 -18.38
C ILE A 41 22.23 2.26 -19.38
N GLU A 42 23.13 3.13 -18.91
CA GLU A 42 24.01 3.95 -19.73
C GLU A 42 25.01 3.11 -20.52
N ALA A 43 25.45 1.96 -19.98
CA ALA A 43 26.31 0.99 -20.69
C ALA A 43 25.66 0.44 -21.98
N LEU A 44 24.31 0.54 -22.10
CA LEU A 44 23.57 0.19 -23.31
C LEU A 44 23.41 1.38 -24.29
N GLY A 45 23.97 2.55 -23.97
CA GLY A 45 23.82 3.77 -24.77
C GLY A 45 22.45 4.45 -24.61
N ILE A 46 21.73 4.17 -23.54
CA ILE A 46 20.39 4.71 -23.24
C ILE A 46 20.54 5.92 -22.31
N GLU A 47 19.92 7.05 -22.66
CA GLU A 47 19.83 8.22 -21.78
C GLU A 47 18.96 7.88 -20.56
N CYS A 48 19.50 8.08 -19.35
CA CYS A 48 18.85 7.70 -18.10
C CYS A 48 18.57 8.94 -17.21
N ILE A 49 17.32 9.14 -16.85
CA ILE A 49 16.87 10.17 -15.90
C ILE A 49 16.21 9.48 -14.71
N PHE A 50 16.43 9.98 -13.49
CA PHE A 50 15.79 9.47 -12.28
C PHE A 50 14.72 10.42 -11.77
N SER A 51 13.54 9.87 -11.42
CA SER A 51 12.52 10.63 -10.72
C SER A 51 12.95 10.90 -9.27
N GLY A 52 12.97 12.17 -8.87
CA GLY A 52 13.20 12.60 -7.50
C GLY A 52 11.95 12.55 -6.62
N GLU A 53 10.76 12.42 -7.24
CA GLU A 53 9.48 12.43 -6.54
C GLU A 53 9.30 11.22 -5.62
N THR A 54 8.46 11.40 -4.59
CA THR A 54 8.16 10.34 -3.61
C THR A 54 7.44 9.16 -4.26
N CYS A 55 7.97 7.95 -4.07
CA CYS A 55 7.41 6.71 -4.58
C CYS A 55 7.21 5.67 -3.48
N TRP A 56 5.99 5.59 -2.95
CA TRP A 56 5.59 4.60 -1.94
C TRP A 56 4.99 3.32 -2.53
N GLY A 57 4.70 3.30 -3.83
CA GLY A 57 4.09 2.16 -4.49
C GLY A 57 3.83 2.41 -5.98
N ALA A 58 3.52 1.36 -6.72
CA ALA A 58 3.13 1.45 -8.14
C ALA A 58 1.79 2.17 -8.39
N CYS A 59 1.08 2.58 -7.34
CA CYS A 59 -0.05 3.51 -7.42
C CYS A 59 0.38 4.93 -7.80
N SER A 60 1.67 5.28 -7.63
CA SER A 60 2.23 6.60 -7.92
C SER A 60 3.24 6.58 -9.07
N VAL A 61 3.02 5.72 -10.09
CA VAL A 61 3.91 5.69 -11.26
C VAL A 61 4.06 7.07 -11.92
N ALA A 62 5.30 7.44 -12.23
CA ALA A 62 5.71 8.78 -12.67
C ALA A 62 5.37 9.10 -14.14
N VAL A 63 4.16 8.76 -14.58
CA VAL A 63 3.74 8.92 -15.99
C VAL A 63 3.74 10.40 -16.42
N GLN A 64 3.32 11.32 -15.55
CA GLN A 64 3.29 12.73 -15.87
C GLN A 64 4.70 13.31 -16.09
N GLU A 65 5.67 12.89 -15.25
CA GLU A 65 7.08 13.26 -15.43
C GLU A 65 7.64 12.65 -16.73
N ALA A 66 7.35 11.37 -16.98
CA ALA A 66 7.79 10.67 -18.18
C ALA A 66 7.30 11.37 -19.46
N GLN A 67 6.04 11.80 -19.48
CA GLN A 67 5.46 12.57 -20.59
C GLN A 67 6.08 13.95 -20.73
N ALA A 68 6.27 14.67 -19.61
CA ALA A 68 6.88 16.00 -19.62
C ALA A 68 8.34 16.01 -20.11
N LEU A 69 9.09 14.94 -19.80
CA LEU A 69 10.48 14.77 -20.21
C LEU A 69 10.63 14.13 -21.59
N GLY A 70 9.54 13.67 -22.20
CA GLY A 70 9.53 13.02 -23.51
C GLY A 70 10.39 11.75 -23.55
N VAL A 71 10.30 10.91 -22.49
CA VAL A 71 11.00 9.63 -22.45
C VAL A 71 10.20 8.55 -23.16
N ASP A 72 10.89 7.50 -23.65
CA ASP A 72 10.29 6.40 -24.40
C ASP A 72 9.67 5.33 -23.47
N LEU A 73 10.23 5.20 -22.26
CA LEU A 73 9.92 4.14 -21.32
C LEU A 73 10.09 4.63 -19.87
N LEU A 74 9.16 4.26 -19.00
CA LEU A 74 9.32 4.37 -17.55
C LEU A 74 9.77 3.00 -17.00
N VAL A 75 10.90 2.98 -16.28
CA VAL A 75 11.37 1.79 -15.56
C VAL A 75 11.09 1.97 -14.09
N HIS A 76 10.15 1.20 -13.56
CA HIS A 76 9.69 1.30 -12.17
C HIS A 76 10.21 0.14 -11.33
N PHE A 77 10.98 0.43 -10.26
CA PHE A 77 11.58 -0.57 -9.38
C PHE A 77 10.86 -0.69 -8.03
N GLY A 78 10.82 -1.90 -7.53
CA GLY A 78 10.39 -2.23 -6.17
C GLY A 78 8.94 -2.67 -6.03
N HIS A 79 8.14 -2.62 -7.11
CA HIS A 79 6.75 -3.02 -7.08
C HIS A 79 6.32 -3.76 -8.35
N ALA A 80 5.28 -4.57 -8.25
CA ALA A 80 4.56 -5.11 -9.41
C ALA A 80 3.56 -4.07 -9.96
N GLN A 81 3.07 -4.31 -11.17
CA GLN A 81 2.01 -3.48 -11.77
C GLN A 81 0.79 -3.39 -10.84
N PHE A 82 0.36 -2.16 -10.57
CA PHE A 82 -0.79 -1.87 -9.69
C PHE A 82 -2.02 -1.42 -10.50
N ILE A 83 -1.79 -0.62 -11.53
CA ILE A 83 -2.83 -0.08 -12.42
C ILE A 83 -2.39 -0.14 -13.87
N GLU A 84 -3.35 -0.04 -14.78
CA GLU A 84 -3.09 0.19 -16.20
C GLU A 84 -3.06 1.70 -16.46
N VAL A 85 -2.07 2.13 -17.23
CA VAL A 85 -1.88 3.52 -17.67
C VAL A 85 -1.48 3.53 -19.14
N ASP A 86 -1.83 4.59 -19.84
CA ASP A 86 -1.50 4.77 -21.26
C ASP A 86 -0.06 5.35 -21.39
N PHE A 87 0.91 4.54 -20.96
CA PHE A 87 2.35 4.84 -21.12
C PHE A 87 3.14 3.52 -20.98
N PRO A 88 4.22 3.31 -21.77
CA PRO A 88 5.06 2.13 -21.63
C PRO A 88 5.78 2.10 -20.28
N ILE A 89 5.56 1.05 -19.49
CA ILE A 89 6.23 0.83 -18.20
C ILE A 89 6.88 -0.56 -18.18
N LEU A 90 8.10 -0.60 -17.67
CA LEU A 90 8.78 -1.83 -17.29
C LEU A 90 8.82 -1.90 -15.76
N TYR A 91 8.18 -2.93 -15.18
CA TYR A 91 8.21 -3.17 -13.73
C TYR A 91 9.32 -4.15 -13.38
N MET A 92 10.19 -3.71 -12.46
CA MET A 92 11.28 -4.49 -11.86
C MET A 92 10.94 -4.69 -10.38
N GLU A 93 10.58 -5.92 -9.97
CA GLU A 93 9.96 -6.17 -8.66
C GLU A 93 10.95 -6.05 -7.49
N VAL A 94 12.23 -6.26 -7.74
CA VAL A 94 13.32 -6.28 -6.73
C VAL A 94 13.08 -7.35 -5.68
N GLN A 95 13.96 -8.33 -5.63
CA GLN A 95 13.87 -9.46 -4.69
C GLN A 95 14.77 -9.20 -3.48
N ASP A 96 14.29 -9.56 -2.30
CA ASP A 96 15.10 -9.52 -1.09
C ASP A 96 15.59 -10.95 -0.77
N ILE A 97 16.88 -11.16 -0.94
CA ILE A 97 17.53 -12.48 -0.81
C ILE A 97 17.87 -12.70 0.67
N LEU A 98 16.93 -13.28 1.42
CA LEU A 98 17.06 -13.55 2.84
C LEU A 98 16.88 -15.05 3.15
N ASN A 99 17.58 -15.53 4.17
CA ASN A 99 17.21 -16.80 4.78
C ASN A 99 16.04 -16.60 5.74
N LEU A 100 14.86 -16.98 5.30
CA LEU A 100 13.62 -16.79 6.09
C LEU A 100 13.40 -17.86 7.16
N THR A 101 14.11 -18.99 7.12
CA THR A 101 13.90 -20.10 8.06
C THR A 101 13.90 -19.70 9.54
N PRO A 102 14.83 -18.85 10.02
CA PRO A 102 14.85 -18.47 11.44
C PRO A 102 13.57 -17.74 11.87
N ILE A 103 13.12 -16.75 11.11
CA ILE A 103 11.92 -15.99 11.46
C ILE A 103 10.63 -16.80 11.28
N LEU A 104 10.58 -17.67 10.26
CA LEU A 104 9.46 -18.60 10.11
C LEU A 104 9.36 -19.54 11.31
N THR A 105 10.49 -20.08 11.80
CA THR A 105 10.54 -20.88 13.03
C THR A 105 10.02 -20.09 14.24
N LYS A 106 10.44 -18.84 14.38
CA LYS A 106 9.99 -17.91 15.44
C LYS A 106 8.47 -17.66 15.37
N SER A 107 7.85 -17.81 14.21
CA SER A 107 6.41 -17.62 14.04
C SER A 107 5.56 -18.79 14.52
N LEU A 108 6.10 -20.01 14.59
CA LEU A 108 5.35 -21.23 14.90
C LEU A 108 4.59 -21.16 16.25
N PRO A 109 5.18 -20.68 17.35
CA PRO A 109 4.46 -20.54 18.62
C PRO A 109 3.29 -19.55 18.57
N LYS A 110 3.33 -18.56 17.63
CA LYS A 110 2.27 -17.56 17.48
C LYS A 110 1.07 -18.06 16.67
N ILE A 111 1.23 -19.18 15.98
CA ILE A 111 0.20 -19.83 15.18
C ILE A 111 -0.07 -21.25 15.62
N GLU A 112 0.40 -21.65 16.80
CA GLU A 112 0.30 -23.03 17.30
C GLU A 112 -1.16 -23.50 17.33
N GLU A 113 -2.08 -22.68 17.82
CA GLU A 113 -3.51 -22.99 17.97
C GLU A 113 -4.27 -23.10 16.63
N TYR A 114 -3.74 -22.51 15.52
CA TYR A 114 -4.42 -22.49 14.24
C TYR A 114 -3.97 -23.65 13.35
N LYS A 115 -4.90 -24.44 12.85
CA LYS A 115 -4.64 -25.55 11.91
C LYS A 115 -4.58 -25.06 10.48
N THR A 116 -5.45 -24.09 10.14
CA THR A 116 -5.56 -23.52 8.79
C THR A 116 -5.14 -22.07 8.80
N ILE A 117 -4.19 -21.70 7.94
CA ILE A 117 -3.68 -20.33 7.84
C ILE A 117 -3.80 -19.78 6.40
N GLY A 118 -4.16 -18.51 6.33
CA GLY A 118 -4.04 -17.71 5.10
C GLY A 118 -2.66 -17.09 5.05
N LEU A 119 -1.95 -17.26 3.95
CA LEU A 119 -0.59 -16.74 3.79
C LEU A 119 -0.54 -15.67 2.71
N SER A 120 0.10 -14.53 3.03
CA SER A 120 0.41 -13.47 2.07
C SER A 120 1.79 -12.90 2.30
N TYR A 121 2.34 -12.27 1.27
CA TYR A 121 3.71 -11.76 1.26
C TYR A 121 3.80 -10.39 0.54
N SER A 122 4.77 -9.56 0.95
CA SER A 122 5.18 -8.40 0.16
C SER A 122 5.95 -8.86 -1.08
N ILE A 123 5.87 -8.09 -2.17
CA ILE A 123 6.40 -8.47 -3.50
C ILE A 123 7.86 -8.94 -3.48
N GLN A 124 8.67 -8.41 -2.56
CA GLN A 124 10.08 -8.76 -2.41
C GLN A 124 10.33 -10.24 -2.06
N HIS A 125 9.33 -10.91 -1.48
CA HIS A 125 9.41 -12.34 -1.07
C HIS A 125 8.68 -13.28 -2.03
N ARG A 126 8.24 -12.79 -3.19
CA ARG A 126 7.52 -13.59 -4.19
C ARG A 126 8.28 -14.84 -4.61
N HIS A 127 9.59 -14.72 -4.81
CA HIS A 127 10.45 -15.81 -5.24
C HIS A 127 10.52 -16.97 -4.22
N ASP A 128 10.28 -16.70 -2.93
CA ASP A 128 10.35 -17.67 -1.83
C ASP A 128 8.99 -18.25 -1.41
N ILE A 129 7.88 -17.80 -1.98
CA ILE A 129 6.55 -18.15 -1.47
C ILE A 129 6.27 -19.65 -1.39
N GLN A 130 6.79 -20.45 -2.33
CA GLN A 130 6.62 -21.88 -2.32
C GLN A 130 7.40 -22.53 -1.18
N ASN A 131 8.60 -22.03 -0.89
CA ASN A 131 9.42 -22.50 0.24
C ASN A 131 8.77 -22.12 1.58
N ILE A 132 8.22 -20.92 1.70
CA ILE A 132 7.49 -20.45 2.89
C ILE A 132 6.25 -21.29 3.11
N LYS A 133 5.48 -21.57 2.08
CA LYS A 133 4.30 -22.43 2.14
C LYS A 133 4.68 -23.85 2.60
N ALA A 134 5.66 -24.47 1.94
CA ALA A 134 6.16 -25.80 2.28
C ALA A 134 6.68 -25.88 3.72
N PHE A 135 7.32 -24.81 4.20
CA PHE A 135 7.77 -24.72 5.60
C PHE A 135 6.58 -24.89 6.57
N TYR A 136 5.52 -24.10 6.42
CA TYR A 136 4.35 -24.20 7.31
C TYR A 136 3.62 -25.55 7.15
N GLU A 137 3.50 -26.08 5.94
CA GLU A 137 2.88 -27.37 5.69
C GLU A 137 3.66 -28.52 6.34
N SER A 138 4.99 -28.48 6.32
CA SER A 138 5.84 -29.47 7.02
C SER A 138 5.72 -29.40 8.54
N HIS A 139 5.21 -28.29 9.09
CA HIS A 139 4.90 -28.12 10.50
C HIS A 139 3.41 -28.33 10.82
N GLY A 140 2.69 -29.06 9.97
CA GLY A 140 1.32 -29.51 10.21
C GLY A 140 0.24 -28.43 9.97
N LYS A 141 0.54 -27.36 9.24
CA LYS A 141 -0.45 -26.35 8.88
C LYS A 141 -1.04 -26.63 7.49
N THR A 142 -2.32 -26.35 7.31
CA THR A 142 -2.94 -26.25 5.98
C THR A 142 -2.87 -24.80 5.53
N VAL A 143 -2.21 -24.54 4.40
CA VAL A 143 -1.88 -23.19 3.95
C VAL A 143 -2.68 -22.79 2.69
N PHE A 144 -3.43 -21.71 2.80
CA PHE A 144 -4.14 -21.08 1.70
C PHE A 144 -3.42 -19.77 1.33
N LEU A 145 -3.01 -19.61 0.07
CA LEU A 145 -2.54 -18.31 -0.41
C LEU A 145 -3.74 -17.39 -0.63
N SER A 146 -3.57 -16.09 -0.35
CA SER A 146 -4.60 -15.09 -0.71
C SER A 146 -4.82 -15.09 -2.22
N GLN A 147 -6.07 -14.98 -2.65
CA GLN A 147 -6.38 -14.98 -4.09
C GLN A 147 -5.81 -13.74 -4.78
N LYS A 148 -5.40 -13.90 -6.05
CA LYS A 148 -5.15 -12.75 -6.90
C LYS A 148 -6.46 -11.98 -7.08
N ALA A 149 -6.51 -10.74 -6.59
CA ALA A 149 -7.69 -9.89 -6.68
C ALA A 149 -7.31 -8.41 -6.70
N GLY A 150 -8.15 -7.60 -7.35
CA GLY A 150 -7.95 -6.16 -7.42
C GLY A 150 -6.63 -5.77 -8.05
N THR A 151 -5.87 -4.97 -7.33
CA THR A 151 -4.56 -4.46 -7.74
C THR A 151 -3.39 -5.35 -7.30
N ASN A 152 -3.65 -6.46 -6.61
CA ASN A 152 -2.63 -7.44 -6.29
C ASN A 152 -2.24 -8.26 -7.53
N ALA A 153 -0.98 -8.21 -7.92
CA ALA A 153 -0.51 -8.79 -9.19
C ALA A 153 -0.49 -10.33 -9.20
N TYR A 154 -0.33 -10.96 -8.04
CA TYR A 154 -0.13 -12.41 -7.91
C TYR A 154 -0.95 -13.01 -6.79
N GLU A 155 -1.15 -14.33 -6.83
CA GLU A 155 -1.65 -15.09 -5.70
C GLU A 155 -0.69 -14.98 -4.51
N GLY A 156 -1.22 -14.77 -3.31
CA GLY A 156 -0.44 -14.53 -2.10
C GLY A 156 0.13 -13.11 -1.96
N HIS A 157 0.23 -12.34 -3.05
CA HIS A 157 0.75 -10.97 -2.99
C HIS A 157 -0.20 -10.04 -2.24
N ILE A 158 0.34 -9.23 -1.35
CA ILE A 158 -0.40 -8.19 -0.61
C ILE A 158 0.21 -6.82 -0.86
N THR A 159 -0.66 -5.86 -1.19
CA THR A 159 -0.36 -4.42 -1.11
C THR A 159 -1.02 -3.85 0.14
N GLY A 160 -0.57 -2.67 0.59
CA GLY A 160 -1.07 -2.07 1.83
C GLY A 160 -2.50 -1.49 1.76
N CYS A 161 -3.22 -1.64 0.65
CA CYS A 161 -4.53 -1.05 0.42
C CYS A 161 -5.51 -1.96 -0.38
N GLU A 162 -5.14 -3.20 -0.68
CA GLU A 162 -5.98 -4.16 -1.40
C GLU A 162 -6.05 -5.48 -0.63
N TYR A 163 -7.23 -5.84 -0.14
CA TYR A 163 -7.45 -6.99 0.73
C TYR A 163 -8.52 -7.96 0.22
N ARG A 164 -9.08 -7.76 -0.96
CA ARG A 164 -10.11 -8.64 -1.53
C ARG A 164 -9.65 -10.10 -1.64
N GLY A 165 -8.38 -10.32 -1.97
CA GLY A 165 -7.81 -11.66 -2.04
C GLY A 165 -7.74 -12.38 -0.69
N LEU A 166 -7.47 -11.65 0.39
CA LEU A 166 -7.54 -12.16 1.76
C LEU A 166 -8.98 -12.38 2.20
N LYS A 167 -9.87 -11.42 1.94
CA LYS A 167 -11.30 -11.54 2.27
C LYS A 167 -11.94 -12.75 1.59
N ALA A 168 -11.53 -13.10 0.38
CA ALA A 168 -12.06 -14.23 -0.37
C ALA A 168 -11.78 -15.61 0.28
N ILE A 169 -10.72 -15.70 1.08
CA ILE A 169 -10.35 -16.96 1.75
C ILE A 169 -10.58 -16.94 3.27
N GLN A 170 -11.05 -15.81 3.84
CA GLN A 170 -11.10 -15.65 5.30
C GLN A 170 -12.01 -16.66 6.03
N ASP A 171 -13.02 -17.19 5.34
CA ASP A 171 -13.91 -18.18 5.94
C ASP A 171 -13.32 -19.61 5.89
N ASN A 172 -12.25 -19.81 5.11
CA ASN A 172 -11.54 -21.09 4.99
C ASN A 172 -10.34 -21.20 5.94
N VAL A 173 -10.00 -20.11 6.65
CA VAL A 173 -8.80 -20.05 7.51
C VAL A 173 -9.15 -19.57 8.92
N GLU A 174 -8.32 -19.96 9.87
CA GLU A 174 -8.46 -19.57 11.28
C GLU A 174 -7.68 -18.30 11.59
N ALA A 175 -6.54 -18.08 10.92
CA ALA A 175 -5.71 -16.89 11.06
C ALA A 175 -4.99 -16.55 9.74
N PHE A 176 -4.44 -15.35 9.65
CA PHE A 176 -3.58 -14.91 8.55
C PHE A 176 -2.15 -14.71 9.02
N VAL A 177 -1.19 -15.13 8.20
CA VAL A 177 0.24 -14.87 8.35
C VAL A 177 0.69 -13.97 7.21
N ILE A 178 1.24 -12.82 7.54
CA ILE A 178 1.72 -11.83 6.56
C ILE A 178 3.24 -11.73 6.66
N ILE A 179 3.92 -12.14 5.60
CA ILE A 179 5.38 -12.03 5.47
C ILE A 179 5.70 -10.66 4.87
N GLY A 180 6.36 -9.79 5.64
CA GLY A 180 6.68 -8.43 5.20
C GLY A 180 6.92 -7.50 6.36
N ASN A 181 6.20 -6.39 6.42
CA ASN A 181 6.33 -5.40 7.47
C ASN A 181 4.98 -4.98 8.09
N GLN A 182 5.05 -4.12 9.11
CA GLN A 182 3.86 -3.64 9.82
C GLN A 182 2.84 -2.97 8.89
N PHE A 183 3.27 -2.28 7.83
CA PHE A 183 2.37 -1.59 6.89
C PHE A 183 1.33 -2.56 6.28
N HIS A 184 1.78 -3.70 5.74
CA HIS A 184 0.90 -4.70 5.13
C HIS A 184 -0.03 -5.36 6.16
N SER A 185 0.54 -5.78 7.30
CA SER A 185 -0.20 -6.50 8.34
C SER A 185 -1.22 -5.63 9.05
N MET A 186 -0.92 -4.33 9.25
CA MET A 186 -1.85 -3.39 9.86
C MET A 186 -3.10 -3.19 8.99
N GLY A 187 -2.92 -2.95 7.70
CA GLY A 187 -4.07 -2.83 6.82
C GLY A 187 -4.87 -4.14 6.71
N ALA A 188 -4.19 -5.30 6.66
CA ALA A 188 -4.87 -6.59 6.69
C ALA A 188 -5.71 -6.76 7.98
N THR A 189 -5.17 -6.42 9.15
CA THR A 189 -5.92 -6.54 10.42
C THR A 189 -7.11 -5.60 10.52
N LEU A 190 -7.06 -4.44 9.85
CA LEU A 190 -8.18 -3.49 9.77
C LEU A 190 -9.25 -3.93 8.76
N ALA A 191 -8.86 -4.72 7.75
CA ALA A 191 -9.74 -5.21 6.70
C ALA A 191 -10.43 -6.54 7.04
N LEU A 192 -9.85 -7.35 7.95
CA LEU A 192 -10.24 -8.74 8.17
C LEU A 192 -10.88 -8.95 9.56
N ARG A 193 -11.72 -9.99 9.65
CA ARG A 193 -12.33 -10.45 10.90
C ARG A 193 -11.43 -11.43 11.66
N LYS A 194 -10.55 -12.15 10.97
CA LYS A 194 -9.67 -13.18 11.54
C LYS A 194 -8.39 -12.57 12.11
N PRO A 195 -7.75 -13.22 13.08
CA PRO A 195 -6.44 -12.82 13.59
C PRO A 195 -5.41 -12.66 12.48
N VAL A 196 -4.55 -11.66 12.60
CA VAL A 196 -3.43 -11.41 11.69
C VAL A 196 -2.13 -11.47 12.49
N ILE A 197 -1.20 -12.29 12.04
CA ILE A 197 0.15 -12.43 12.58
C ILE A 197 1.13 -11.80 11.59
N LEU A 198 1.84 -10.79 12.06
CA LEU A 198 2.96 -10.19 11.34
C LEU A 198 4.20 -11.07 11.50
N VAL A 199 4.87 -11.35 10.39
CA VAL A 199 6.23 -11.87 10.33
C VAL A 199 7.09 -10.80 9.67
N ASP A 200 7.70 -9.93 10.50
CA ASP A 200 8.51 -8.79 10.05
C ASP A 200 9.96 -9.24 9.86
N VAL A 201 10.28 -9.52 8.62
CA VAL A 201 11.58 -10.07 8.24
C VAL A 201 12.73 -9.05 8.40
N TYR A 202 12.40 -7.76 8.42
CA TYR A 202 13.38 -6.67 8.50
C TYR A 202 13.75 -6.31 9.95
N ASN A 203 12.79 -6.48 10.86
CA ASN A 203 12.97 -6.17 12.28
C ASN A 203 13.12 -7.44 13.15
N ASP A 204 13.20 -8.62 12.54
CA ASP A 204 13.20 -9.91 13.23
C ASP A 204 12.08 -10.02 14.28
N ASP A 205 10.88 -9.56 13.94
CA ASP A 205 9.74 -9.48 14.85
C ASP A 205 8.55 -10.33 14.37
N VAL A 206 7.97 -11.07 15.30
CA VAL A 206 6.74 -11.85 15.05
C VAL A 206 5.73 -11.55 16.13
N ARG A 207 4.58 -10.99 15.73
CA ARG A 207 3.54 -10.63 16.69
C ARG A 207 2.13 -10.66 16.13
N SER A 208 1.15 -10.83 17.03
CA SER A 208 -0.25 -10.60 16.73
C SER A 208 -0.54 -9.11 16.56
N MET A 209 -1.36 -8.78 15.57
CA MET A 209 -1.75 -7.39 15.27
C MET A 209 -2.98 -6.92 16.06
N ALA A 210 -3.59 -7.77 16.90
CA ALA A 210 -4.85 -7.47 17.60
C ALA A 210 -4.76 -6.20 18.47
N GLY A 211 -3.71 -6.07 19.30
CA GLY A 211 -3.55 -4.87 20.14
C GLY A 211 -3.35 -3.57 19.36
N LEU A 212 -2.72 -3.64 18.18
CA LEU A 212 -2.58 -2.48 17.30
C LEU A 212 -3.92 -2.13 16.64
N LYS A 213 -4.73 -3.13 16.23
CA LYS A 213 -6.08 -2.93 15.72
C LYS A 213 -6.93 -2.10 16.69
N ASP A 214 -7.00 -2.53 17.94
CA ASP A 214 -7.81 -1.86 18.97
C ASP A 214 -7.37 -0.41 19.21
N LYS A 215 -6.05 -0.18 19.23
CA LYS A 215 -5.50 1.17 19.37
C LYS A 215 -5.91 2.06 18.21
N ILE A 216 -5.76 1.57 16.98
CA ILE A 216 -6.13 2.34 15.77
C ILE A 216 -7.62 2.63 15.75
N LEU A 217 -8.47 1.63 15.98
CA LEU A 217 -9.93 1.82 15.98
C LEU A 217 -10.38 2.91 16.97
N LYS A 218 -9.81 2.95 18.19
CA LYS A 218 -10.07 4.01 19.16
C LYS A 218 -9.64 5.39 18.65
N GLN A 219 -8.48 5.47 18.01
CA GLN A 219 -7.97 6.73 17.44
C GLN A 219 -8.85 7.20 16.27
N ARG A 220 -9.34 6.28 15.45
CA ARG A 220 -10.23 6.62 14.33
C ARG A 220 -11.57 7.15 14.81
N LEU A 221 -12.18 6.53 15.83
CA LEU A 221 -13.39 7.07 16.47
C LEU A 221 -13.18 8.50 16.96
N PHE A 222 -12.08 8.78 17.64
CA PHE A 222 -11.74 10.13 18.07
C PHE A 222 -11.63 11.11 16.89
N SER A 223 -11.00 10.68 15.79
CA SER A 223 -10.90 11.51 14.57
C SER A 223 -12.28 11.78 13.95
N ILE A 224 -13.18 10.79 13.96
CA ILE A 224 -14.56 10.93 13.49
C ILE A 224 -15.31 11.98 14.33
N GLU A 225 -15.21 11.90 15.67
CA GLU A 225 -15.86 12.88 16.55
C GLU A 225 -15.33 14.30 16.32
N LYS A 226 -14.02 14.46 16.19
CA LYS A 226 -13.42 15.76 15.85
C LYS A 226 -13.86 16.29 14.49
N PHE A 227 -14.06 15.42 13.50
CA PHE A 227 -14.59 15.81 12.20
C PHE A 227 -16.03 16.33 12.30
N LYS A 228 -16.87 15.75 13.16
CA LYS A 228 -18.26 16.20 13.38
C LYS A 228 -18.32 17.65 13.85
N GLU A 229 -17.35 18.10 14.67
CA GLU A 229 -17.25 19.48 15.17
C GLU A 229 -16.87 20.48 14.04
N ALA A 230 -16.15 20.05 13.02
CA ALA A 230 -15.66 20.92 11.95
C ALA A 230 -16.80 21.36 11.00
N LYS A 231 -17.01 22.68 10.86
CA LYS A 231 -17.98 23.25 9.91
C LYS A 231 -17.40 23.31 8.49
N ASN A 232 -16.16 23.78 8.36
CA ASN A 232 -15.46 23.89 7.08
C ASN A 232 -14.59 22.64 6.89
N VAL A 233 -14.82 21.89 5.81
CA VAL A 233 -14.12 20.63 5.52
C VAL A 233 -13.63 20.60 4.07
N ALA A 234 -12.56 19.86 3.80
CA ALA A 234 -12.10 19.68 2.43
C ALA A 234 -11.93 18.20 2.08
N ILE A 235 -12.27 17.88 0.85
CA ILE A 235 -11.99 16.59 0.22
C ILE A 235 -10.67 16.72 -0.53
N ILE A 236 -9.69 15.87 -0.21
CA ILE A 236 -8.39 15.83 -0.89
C ILE A 236 -8.42 14.77 -1.97
N VAL A 237 -8.02 15.16 -3.17
CA VAL A 237 -7.83 14.27 -4.32
C VAL A 237 -6.40 14.41 -4.81
N GLU A 238 -5.65 13.31 -4.83
CA GLU A 238 -4.34 13.31 -5.47
C GLU A 238 -4.43 13.06 -6.97
N ILE A 239 -3.50 13.65 -7.72
CA ILE A 239 -3.46 13.49 -9.18
C ILE A 239 -2.68 12.25 -9.63
N LYS A 240 -2.03 11.54 -8.70
CA LYS A 240 -1.31 10.29 -8.98
C LYS A 240 -2.24 9.22 -9.56
N PRO A 241 -1.82 8.45 -10.57
CA PRO A 241 -2.72 7.60 -11.34
C PRO A 241 -3.52 6.58 -10.51
N GLY A 242 -2.89 5.89 -9.54
CA GLY A 242 -3.49 4.84 -8.70
C GLY A 242 -3.99 5.31 -7.35
N GLN A 243 -3.95 6.62 -7.05
CA GLN A 243 -4.39 7.19 -5.76
C GLN A 243 -5.70 7.98 -5.93
N LYS A 244 -6.73 7.30 -6.43
CA LYS A 244 -8.05 7.88 -6.68
C LYS A 244 -9.12 6.96 -6.11
N PHE A 245 -9.44 7.15 -4.84
CA PHE A 245 -10.42 6.34 -4.13
C PHE A 245 -11.76 7.07 -3.98
N GLY A 246 -12.83 6.45 -4.47
CA GLY A 246 -14.18 7.00 -4.37
C GLY A 246 -14.52 8.07 -5.41
N ASN A 247 -15.64 8.75 -5.17
CA ASN A 247 -16.17 9.78 -6.06
C ASN A 247 -16.25 11.12 -5.32
N PRO A 248 -15.35 12.09 -5.64
CA PRO A 248 -15.29 13.37 -4.93
C PRO A 248 -16.61 14.16 -5.02
N LYS A 249 -17.30 14.12 -6.18
CA LYS A 249 -18.55 14.86 -6.38
C LYS A 249 -19.66 14.31 -5.50
N LYS A 250 -19.85 12.99 -5.48
CA LYS A 250 -20.85 12.34 -4.61
C LYS A 250 -20.60 12.63 -3.14
N LEU A 251 -19.34 12.57 -2.70
CA LEU A 251 -18.99 12.86 -1.31
C LEU A 251 -19.21 14.36 -0.99
N LEU A 252 -18.85 15.26 -1.90
CA LEU A 252 -19.08 16.70 -1.74
C LEU A 252 -20.56 17.01 -1.53
N ASP A 253 -21.44 16.41 -2.34
CA ASP A 253 -22.89 16.62 -2.25
C ASP A 253 -23.44 16.10 -0.92
N LYS A 254 -22.99 14.94 -0.44
CA LYS A 254 -23.36 14.37 0.86
C LYS A 254 -22.91 15.24 2.05
N LEU A 255 -21.65 15.70 2.02
CA LEU A 255 -21.14 16.60 3.06
C LEU A 255 -21.91 17.92 3.12
N LYS A 256 -22.25 18.50 1.97
CA LYS A 256 -23.08 19.71 1.91
C LYS A 256 -24.50 19.47 2.41
N ALA A 257 -25.12 18.35 2.05
CA ALA A 257 -26.44 17.96 2.55
C ALA A 257 -26.45 17.78 4.07
N ALA A 258 -25.33 17.30 4.64
CA ALA A 258 -25.12 17.21 6.09
C ALA A 258 -24.74 18.54 6.77
N GLY A 259 -24.85 19.68 6.07
CA GLY A 259 -24.63 21.03 6.63
C GLY A 259 -23.16 21.45 6.73
N LYS A 260 -22.21 20.74 6.08
CA LYS A 260 -20.81 21.12 6.03
C LYS A 260 -20.53 22.13 4.90
N ASN A 261 -19.67 23.11 5.17
CA ASN A 261 -19.08 23.94 4.11
C ASN A 261 -17.93 23.16 3.48
N ALA A 262 -18.23 22.37 2.45
CA ALA A 262 -17.27 21.44 1.84
C ALA A 262 -16.73 21.95 0.52
N ILE A 263 -15.42 21.77 0.30
CA ILE A 263 -14.72 22.03 -0.96
C ILE A 263 -13.90 20.83 -1.38
N VAL A 264 -13.47 20.79 -2.65
CA VAL A 264 -12.52 19.81 -3.17
C VAL A 264 -11.18 20.49 -3.42
N ILE A 265 -10.09 19.88 -2.97
CA ILE A 265 -8.72 20.36 -3.17
C ILE A 265 -7.95 19.24 -3.89
N THR A 266 -7.22 19.60 -4.95
CA THR A 266 -6.32 18.67 -5.65
C THR A 266 -4.88 18.97 -5.30
N MET A 267 -4.05 17.90 -5.19
CA MET A 267 -2.61 18.04 -5.00
C MET A 267 -1.85 16.84 -5.56
N SER A 268 -0.57 17.01 -5.83
CA SER A 268 0.32 15.94 -6.29
C SER A 268 0.67 14.97 -5.18
N GLU A 269 0.74 15.47 -3.95
CA GLU A 269 1.02 14.70 -2.75
C GLU A 269 0.42 15.38 -1.53
N LEU A 270 -0.28 14.62 -0.70
CA LEU A 270 -0.85 15.06 0.56
C LEU A 270 0.22 15.07 1.64
N THR A 271 0.61 16.28 2.07
CA THR A 271 1.57 16.47 3.16
C THR A 271 1.02 17.41 4.22
N PRO A 272 1.49 17.33 5.50
CA PRO A 272 1.07 18.24 6.56
C PRO A 272 1.24 19.72 6.18
N ASP A 273 2.38 20.08 5.60
CA ASP A 273 2.69 21.48 5.24
C ASP A 273 1.73 22.04 4.19
N LYS A 274 1.36 21.23 3.19
CA LYS A 274 0.44 21.66 2.14
C LYS A 274 -0.96 21.94 2.69
N ILE A 275 -1.48 21.10 3.60
CA ILE A 275 -2.82 21.30 4.18
C ILE A 275 -2.86 22.45 5.19
N MET A 276 -1.75 22.79 5.82
CA MET A 276 -1.68 23.92 6.75
C MET A 276 -1.96 25.27 6.07
N ASN A 277 -1.71 25.39 4.78
CA ASN A 277 -2.06 26.59 4.02
C ASN A 277 -3.59 26.82 3.94
N PHE A 278 -4.39 25.78 4.18
CA PHE A 278 -5.85 25.86 4.26
C PHE A 278 -6.32 25.99 5.71
N TYR A 279 -5.82 26.99 6.43
CA TYR A 279 -6.03 27.10 7.89
C TYR A 279 -7.49 27.32 8.32
N HIS A 280 -8.37 27.81 7.46
CA HIS A 280 -9.82 27.89 7.74
C HIS A 280 -10.55 26.54 7.60
N ILE A 281 -9.92 25.52 6.99
CA ILE A 281 -10.47 24.17 6.94
C ILE A 281 -10.20 23.48 8.29
N GLY A 282 -11.25 23.00 8.95
CA GLY A 282 -11.16 22.37 10.26
C GLY A 282 -10.85 20.86 10.22
N ALA A 283 -11.19 20.19 9.11
CA ALA A 283 -10.96 18.77 8.92
C ALA A 283 -10.92 18.40 7.44
N PHE A 284 -10.32 17.24 7.13
CA PHE A 284 -10.12 16.76 5.77
C PHE A 284 -10.68 15.36 5.59
N VAL A 285 -11.12 15.06 4.37
CA VAL A 285 -11.39 13.69 3.90
C VAL A 285 -10.46 13.40 2.75
N GLU A 286 -9.64 12.37 2.87
CA GLU A 286 -8.72 11.99 1.81
C GLU A 286 -9.37 10.94 0.89
N LEU A 287 -9.25 11.14 -0.41
CA LEU A 287 -9.56 10.19 -1.47
C LEU A 287 -8.27 9.79 -2.23
N ALA A 288 -7.13 9.98 -1.59
CA ALA A 288 -5.81 9.70 -2.10
C ALA A 288 -5.37 8.28 -1.73
N CYS A 289 -4.77 8.11 -0.57
CA CYS A 289 -4.34 6.83 -0.06
C CYS A 289 -4.93 6.59 1.33
N PRO A 290 -5.80 5.59 1.55
CA PRO A 290 -6.46 5.38 2.85
C PRO A 290 -5.47 5.20 4.01
N ARG A 291 -4.24 4.86 3.71
CA ARG A 291 -3.18 4.69 4.70
C ARG A 291 -2.71 6.02 5.30
N ILE A 292 -2.90 7.15 4.63
CA ILE A 292 -2.59 8.48 5.17
C ILE A 292 -3.43 8.74 6.43
N ALA A 293 -4.74 8.49 6.35
CA ALA A 293 -5.61 8.65 7.50
C ALA A 293 -5.34 7.62 8.61
N LEU A 294 -4.94 6.39 8.26
CA LEU A 294 -4.81 5.29 9.20
C LEU A 294 -3.41 5.23 9.86
N ASP A 295 -2.35 5.44 9.09
CA ASP A 295 -0.97 5.28 9.56
C ASP A 295 -0.36 6.61 9.99
N ASP A 296 -0.59 7.66 9.21
CA ASP A 296 0.10 8.93 9.34
C ASP A 296 -0.71 10.01 10.04
N PHE A 297 -1.93 9.70 10.50
CA PHE A 297 -2.85 10.68 11.09
C PHE A 297 -2.18 11.58 12.16
N ALA A 298 -1.24 11.04 12.94
CA ALA A 298 -0.55 11.79 13.98
C ALA A 298 0.41 12.87 13.45
N LYS A 299 0.79 12.80 12.18
CA LYS A 299 1.61 13.82 11.51
C LYS A 299 0.79 15.07 11.17
N TYR A 300 -0.54 14.93 11.12
CA TYR A 300 -1.44 15.97 10.69
C TYR A 300 -2.06 16.71 11.88
N PRO A 301 -2.00 18.04 11.91
CA PRO A 301 -2.51 18.84 13.03
C PRO A 301 -4.04 18.91 13.08
N LYS A 302 -4.73 18.49 12.01
CA LYS A 302 -6.19 18.48 11.88
C LYS A 302 -6.67 17.07 11.53
N PRO A 303 -7.93 16.71 11.89
CA PRO A 303 -8.48 15.40 11.56
C PRO A 303 -8.45 15.14 10.05
N ILE A 304 -7.93 13.98 9.66
CA ILE A 304 -8.02 13.43 8.31
C ILE A 304 -8.81 12.12 8.39
N LEU A 305 -9.87 12.00 7.62
CA LEU A 305 -10.71 10.81 7.55
C LEU A 305 -10.58 10.12 6.19
N THR A 306 -10.78 8.82 6.17
CA THR A 306 -11.10 8.09 4.96
C THR A 306 -12.51 8.42 4.50
N MET A 307 -12.87 8.04 3.27
CA MET A 307 -14.25 8.22 2.77
C MET A 307 -15.27 7.49 3.65
N LEU A 308 -14.98 6.25 4.08
CA LEU A 308 -15.89 5.47 4.91
C LEU A 308 -16.14 6.14 6.26
N GLU A 309 -15.10 6.65 6.90
CA GLU A 309 -15.19 7.38 8.16
C GLU A 309 -15.98 8.70 8.04
N ALA A 310 -15.79 9.40 6.93
CA ALA A 310 -16.58 10.60 6.65
C ALA A 310 -18.07 10.29 6.51
N LEU A 311 -18.43 9.16 5.87
CA LEU A 311 -19.81 8.70 5.78
C LEU A 311 -20.38 8.32 7.15
N VAL A 312 -19.57 7.74 8.04
CA VAL A 312 -19.97 7.51 9.44
C VAL A 312 -20.17 8.83 10.17
N ALA A 313 -19.26 9.80 10.00
CA ALA A 313 -19.35 11.10 10.67
C ALA A 313 -20.61 11.88 10.32
N ILE A 314 -21.17 11.71 9.13
CA ILE A 314 -22.41 12.37 8.69
C ILE A 314 -23.65 11.48 8.83
N GLY A 315 -23.56 10.30 9.44
CA GLY A 315 -24.68 9.40 9.70
C GLY A 315 -25.19 8.59 8.50
N GLU A 316 -24.44 8.54 7.40
CA GLU A 316 -24.76 7.75 6.18
C GLU A 316 -24.40 6.25 6.31
N LYS A 317 -23.53 5.93 7.26
CA LYS A 317 -23.13 4.57 7.62
C LYS A 317 -23.04 4.44 9.13
N SER A 318 -23.28 3.24 9.67
CA SER A 318 -22.97 2.93 11.04
C SER A 318 -21.49 2.58 11.21
N TRP A 319 -20.93 2.85 12.39
CA TRP A 319 -19.57 2.42 12.69
C TRP A 319 -19.48 0.89 12.78
N ASP A 320 -20.51 0.24 13.30
CA ASP A 320 -20.56 -1.23 13.42
C ASP A 320 -20.52 -1.91 12.04
N ASP A 321 -21.27 -1.38 11.05
CA ASP A 321 -21.21 -1.89 9.67
C ASP A 321 -19.79 -1.76 9.07
N VAL A 322 -19.10 -0.65 9.38
CA VAL A 322 -17.75 -0.41 8.91
C VAL A 322 -16.76 -1.36 9.58
N LEU A 323 -16.93 -1.65 10.88
CA LEU A 323 -16.08 -2.63 11.58
C LEU A 323 -16.28 -4.05 11.06
N GLU A 324 -17.51 -4.45 10.78
CA GLU A 324 -17.84 -5.77 10.26
C GLU A 324 -17.26 -6.02 8.87
N ASN A 325 -17.27 -5.00 8.00
CA ASN A 325 -16.80 -5.10 6.62
C ASN A 325 -15.33 -4.67 6.43
N GLY A 326 -14.69 -4.16 7.47
CA GLY A 326 -13.34 -3.59 7.47
C GLY A 326 -13.34 -2.10 7.13
N ILE A 327 -12.46 -1.36 7.79
CA ILE A 327 -12.35 0.10 7.62
C ILE A 327 -11.44 0.53 6.45
N VAL A 328 -10.86 -0.47 5.74
CA VAL A 328 -9.94 -0.27 4.61
C VAL A 328 -10.51 -0.89 3.35
#